data_5c31dbec2a77df8d25fb9ca8da397f06
#
_entry.id   5c31dbec2a77df8d25fb9ca8da397f06
#
_cell.length_a   1.000
_cell.length_b   1.000
_cell.length_c   1.000
_cell.angle_alpha   90.00
_cell.angle_beta   90.00
_cell.angle_gamma   90.00
#
_symmetry.space_group_name_H-M   'P 1'
#
loop_
_entity.id
_entity.type
_entity.pdbx_description
1 polymer ?
#
loop_
_entity_poly.entity_id
_entity_poly.type
_entity_poly.pdbx_seq_one_letter_code
_entity_poly.pdbx_strand_id
1 'polypeptide(L)'
;MNTKKHNSRAPLTMLFLSLIILITLFIYYFFNNHYNHKPDSSLSMSVDNIIETSSIEPDYIKSAENEYSISSLDNTDYPDSFSLDIPYISQYPQLPTGCEITALAEVLHYLGYNIDKEELARNYLDMKDIATKGCFVEYFWGSPWKSSGSGCFAPAIANAANAFFKANDIRHSAYIMSYQPPEMLYAQLANGHPVIVWTCFDYNVTEIKYNEVVLDDGTVFTWPRNEHCVALAGYDIVKRTVTLADPTYGIVERDMDKFEDYYKRYYYQAVVIE
;
A
#
# COMPACT_ATOMS: atom_id res chain seq x y z
N MET A 1 6.12 73.33 33.45
CA MET A 1 5.37 72.78 32.26
C MET A 1 5.70 71.32 32.16
N ASN A 2 4.86 70.43 32.67
CA ASN A 2 5.09 68.98 32.70
C ASN A 2 4.18 68.34 31.65
N THR A 3 4.74 67.87 30.55
CA THR A 3 4.01 67.11 29.54
C THR A 3 4.04 65.62 29.89
N LYS A 4 2.88 65.10 30.33
CA LYS A 4 2.66 63.64 30.49
C LYS A 4 2.54 62.98 29.13
N LYS A 5 3.54 62.10 28.78
CA LYS A 5 3.44 61.16 27.69
C LYS A 5 2.45 60.03 28.08
N HIS A 6 1.33 59.98 27.40
CA HIS A 6 0.38 58.86 27.48
C HIS A 6 0.89 57.69 26.62
N ASN A 7 1.47 56.68 27.26
CA ASN A 7 1.77 55.41 26.60
C ASN A 7 0.51 54.53 26.63
N SER A 8 -0.26 54.53 25.55
CA SER A 8 -1.35 53.53 25.35
C SER A 8 -0.77 52.22 24.90
N ARG A 9 -0.47 51.34 25.85
CA ARG A 9 -0.25 49.93 25.54
C ARG A 9 -1.62 49.27 25.33
N ALA A 10 -1.93 48.83 24.11
CA ALA A 10 -3.10 47.99 23.85
C ALA A 10 -3.03 46.76 24.76
N PRO A 11 -4.13 46.39 25.43
CA PRO A 11 -4.12 45.28 26.36
C PRO A 11 -3.80 43.98 25.63
N LEU A 12 -2.95 43.15 26.23
CA LEU A 12 -2.46 41.87 25.70
C LEU A 12 -3.60 40.96 25.20
N THR A 13 -4.80 41.12 25.77
CA THR A 13 -6.04 40.46 25.37
C THR A 13 -6.50 40.80 23.96
N MET A 14 -6.29 42.03 23.46
CA MET A 14 -6.62 42.37 22.06
C MET A 14 -5.66 41.71 21.04
N LEU A 15 -4.42 41.54 21.40
CA LEU A 15 -3.44 40.80 20.55
C LEU A 15 -3.79 39.33 20.46
N PHE A 16 -4.23 38.70 21.54
CA PHE A 16 -4.67 37.28 21.51
C PHE A 16 -5.97 37.12 20.71
N LEU A 17 -6.92 38.03 20.82
CA LEU A 17 -8.15 37.97 20.02
C LEU A 17 -7.88 38.13 18.52
N SER A 18 -6.99 39.02 18.12
CA SER A 18 -6.63 39.22 16.73
C SER A 18 -5.88 38.00 16.15
N LEU A 19 -5.04 37.32 16.95
CA LEU A 19 -4.35 36.10 16.54
C LEU A 19 -5.32 34.94 16.33
N ILE A 20 -6.32 34.76 17.20
CA ILE A 20 -7.34 33.72 17.06
C ILE A 20 -8.19 33.98 15.81
N ILE A 21 -8.58 35.23 15.52
CA ILE A 21 -9.33 35.59 14.32
C ILE A 21 -8.49 35.30 13.05
N LEU A 22 -7.20 35.58 13.06
CA LEU A 22 -6.31 35.30 11.91
C LEU A 22 -6.18 33.79 11.68
N ILE A 23 -6.04 32.99 12.73
CA ILE A 23 -5.97 31.54 12.64
C ILE A 23 -7.28 30.95 12.12
N THR A 24 -8.43 31.43 12.60
CA THR A 24 -9.73 30.93 12.09
C THR A 24 -9.98 31.34 10.64
N LEU A 25 -9.58 32.55 10.23
CA LEU A 25 -9.66 32.98 8.83
C LEU A 25 -8.71 32.20 7.93
N PHE A 26 -7.51 31.87 8.42
CA PHE A 26 -6.55 31.03 7.68
C PHE A 26 -7.07 29.60 7.51
N ILE A 27 -7.64 29.02 8.55
CA ILE A 27 -8.27 27.69 8.50
C ILE A 27 -9.47 27.70 7.54
N TYR A 28 -10.33 28.72 7.63
CA TYR A 28 -11.49 28.88 6.73
C TYR A 28 -11.05 29.05 5.26
N TYR A 29 -10.03 29.87 4.99
CA TYR A 29 -9.47 30.08 3.66
C TYR A 29 -8.83 28.81 3.11
N PHE A 30 -8.09 28.06 3.94
CA PHE A 30 -7.45 26.81 3.56
C PHE A 30 -8.48 25.72 3.23
N PHE A 31 -9.52 25.58 4.05
CA PHE A 31 -10.60 24.64 3.76
C PHE A 31 -11.42 25.05 2.53
N ASN A 32 -11.72 26.34 2.36
CA ASN A 32 -12.53 26.79 1.22
C ASN A 32 -11.78 26.68 -0.12
N ASN A 33 -10.46 26.88 -0.11
CA ASN A 33 -9.64 26.72 -1.32
C ASN A 33 -9.35 25.26 -1.67
N HIS A 34 -9.33 24.36 -0.68
CA HIS A 34 -9.12 22.92 -0.94
C HIS A 34 -10.40 22.15 -1.28
N TYR A 35 -11.57 22.64 -0.83
CA TYR A 35 -12.84 21.94 -1.06
C TYR A 35 -13.71 22.51 -2.18
N ASN A 36 -13.47 23.72 -2.71
CA ASN A 36 -14.32 24.39 -3.68
C ASN A 36 -13.73 24.55 -5.09
N HIS A 37 -12.73 23.76 -5.50
CA HIS A 37 -12.44 23.63 -6.92
C HIS A 37 -13.46 22.69 -7.57
N LYS A 38 -14.62 23.25 -7.98
CA LYS A 38 -15.49 22.62 -8.97
C LYS A 38 -14.76 22.63 -10.31
N PRO A 39 -14.66 21.48 -11.00
CA PRO A 39 -14.24 21.49 -12.39
C PRO A 39 -15.32 22.17 -13.23
N ASP A 40 -14.87 22.98 -14.17
CA ASP A 40 -15.64 23.76 -15.13
C ASP A 40 -16.55 22.84 -15.97
N SER A 41 -17.86 23.10 -15.91
CA SER A 41 -18.88 22.39 -16.66
C SER A 41 -19.09 23.06 -18.01
N SER A 42 -18.34 22.63 -19.03
CA SER A 42 -18.76 22.84 -20.42
C SER A 42 -18.13 21.80 -21.34
N LEU A 43 -18.78 20.62 -21.40
CA LEU A 43 -18.84 19.78 -22.59
C LEU A 43 -19.93 18.72 -22.35
N SER A 44 -21.14 19.05 -22.79
CA SER A 44 -22.21 18.09 -22.98
C SER A 44 -21.86 17.18 -24.17
N MET A 45 -21.43 15.96 -23.89
CA MET A 45 -21.52 14.85 -24.84
C MET A 45 -22.39 13.76 -24.26
N SER A 46 -23.35 13.36 -25.07
CA SER A 46 -24.37 12.35 -24.81
C SER A 46 -23.79 11.06 -24.22
N VAL A 47 -24.32 10.70 -23.07
CA VAL A 47 -24.07 9.41 -22.39
C VAL A 47 -24.97 8.37 -23.04
N ASP A 48 -24.48 7.70 -24.08
CA ASP A 48 -24.99 6.41 -24.54
C ASP A 48 -23.84 5.64 -25.21
N ASN A 49 -22.90 5.23 -24.41
CA ASN A 49 -22.03 4.07 -24.61
C ASN A 49 -21.35 3.79 -23.27
N ILE A 50 -21.97 2.93 -22.48
CA ILE A 50 -21.28 2.20 -21.43
C ILE A 50 -20.33 1.26 -22.16
N ILE A 51 -19.15 1.77 -22.47
CA ILE A 51 -18.01 0.89 -22.70
C ILE A 51 -17.75 0.28 -21.33
N GLU A 52 -18.05 -1.01 -21.17
CA GLU A 52 -17.34 -1.86 -20.23
C GLU A 52 -15.86 -1.55 -20.47
N THR A 53 -15.29 -0.67 -19.65
CA THR A 53 -13.85 -0.60 -19.50
C THR A 53 -13.46 -1.90 -18.86
N SER A 54 -13.28 -2.95 -19.67
CA SER A 54 -12.40 -4.03 -19.32
C SER A 54 -11.11 -3.35 -18.87
N SER A 55 -10.84 -3.39 -17.57
CA SER A 55 -9.55 -3.03 -17.02
C SER A 55 -8.53 -3.84 -17.82
N ILE A 56 -7.84 -3.20 -18.76
CA ILE A 56 -6.73 -3.83 -19.47
C ILE A 56 -5.68 -3.97 -18.38
N GLU A 57 -5.64 -5.15 -17.77
CA GLU A 57 -4.52 -5.56 -16.93
C GLU A 57 -3.28 -5.43 -17.80
N PRO A 58 -2.27 -4.68 -17.38
CA PRO A 58 -1.08 -4.48 -18.19
C PRO A 58 -0.45 -5.86 -18.44
N ASP A 59 -0.38 -6.28 -19.69
CA ASP A 59 0.22 -7.58 -20.10
C ASP A 59 1.62 -7.79 -19.52
N TYR A 60 2.28 -6.72 -19.16
CA TYR A 60 3.63 -6.76 -18.66
C TYR A 60 3.73 -7.08 -17.15
N ILE A 61 2.68 -6.91 -16.34
CA ILE A 61 2.64 -7.48 -14.99
C ILE A 61 2.60 -9.01 -15.08
N LYS A 62 1.94 -9.56 -16.11
CA LYS A 62 1.91 -11.01 -16.39
C LYS A 62 3.26 -11.56 -16.88
N SER A 63 4.08 -10.76 -17.55
CA SER A 63 5.36 -11.20 -18.10
C SER A 63 6.49 -11.29 -17.06
N ALA A 64 6.33 -10.69 -15.88
CA ALA A 64 7.30 -10.77 -14.77
C ALA A 64 7.09 -12.01 -13.88
N GLU A 65 6.10 -12.85 -14.19
CA GLU A 65 5.80 -14.07 -13.46
C GLU A 65 6.88 -15.12 -13.73
N ASN A 66 7.65 -15.45 -12.69
CA ASN A 66 8.24 -16.78 -12.61
C ASN A 66 7.07 -17.76 -12.50
N GLU A 67 6.90 -18.65 -13.50
CA GLU A 67 5.89 -19.69 -13.46
C GLU A 67 6.00 -20.50 -12.17
N TYR A 68 5.25 -20.09 -11.13
CA TYR A 68 4.99 -20.97 -10.02
C TYR A 68 4.18 -22.12 -10.57
N SER A 69 4.81 -23.29 -10.66
CA SER A 69 4.14 -24.48 -11.17
C SER A 69 3.06 -24.90 -10.16
N ILE A 70 1.82 -24.51 -10.41
CA ILE A 70 0.62 -24.78 -9.61
C ILE A 70 0.34 -26.28 -9.45
N SER A 71 1.18 -27.15 -10.02
CA SER A 71 0.99 -28.61 -10.01
C SER A 71 0.93 -29.28 -8.63
N SER A 72 1.21 -28.52 -7.54
CA SER A 72 1.09 -29.01 -6.16
C SER A 72 -0.16 -28.52 -5.42
N LEU A 73 -1.00 -27.68 -6.03
CA LEU A 73 -2.09 -26.98 -5.36
C LEU A 73 -3.50 -27.47 -5.75
N ASP A 74 -3.61 -28.68 -6.27
CA ASP A 74 -4.93 -29.33 -6.54
C ASP A 74 -5.74 -29.65 -5.26
N ASN A 75 -5.20 -29.29 -4.08
CA ASN A 75 -5.88 -29.50 -2.81
C ASN A 75 -6.33 -28.16 -2.20
N THR A 76 -7.54 -27.71 -2.53
CA THR A 76 -8.26 -26.60 -1.86
C THR A 76 -8.87 -27.04 -0.52
N ASP A 77 -8.44 -28.19 0.05
CA ASP A 77 -8.91 -28.67 1.35
C ASP A 77 -8.08 -28.00 2.46
N TYR A 78 -8.54 -26.84 2.91
CA TYR A 78 -7.99 -26.10 4.03
C TYR A 78 -9.07 -25.87 5.09
N PRO A 79 -8.71 -25.74 6.39
CA PRO A 79 -9.66 -25.59 7.49
C PRO A 79 -10.49 -24.30 7.36
N ASP A 80 -11.68 -24.31 7.98
CA ASP A 80 -12.57 -23.11 8.01
C ASP A 80 -11.91 -21.87 8.60
N SER A 81 -10.87 -22.04 9.43
CA SER A 81 -10.08 -20.93 9.96
C SER A 81 -8.63 -21.35 10.21
N PHE A 82 -7.71 -20.42 9.99
CA PHE A 82 -6.30 -20.61 10.28
C PHE A 82 -5.62 -19.27 10.57
N SER A 83 -4.55 -19.27 11.37
CA SER A 83 -3.75 -18.08 11.62
C SER A 83 -2.30 -18.40 11.86
N LEU A 84 -1.42 -17.51 11.42
CA LEU A 84 0.00 -17.43 11.71
C LEU A 84 0.24 -16.29 12.70
N ASP A 85 1.16 -16.48 13.65
CA ASP A 85 1.52 -15.45 14.62
C ASP A 85 2.54 -14.47 14.03
N ILE A 86 2.13 -13.77 12.95
CA ILE A 86 2.96 -12.77 12.28
C ILE A 86 3.01 -11.52 13.16
N PRO A 87 4.22 -11.07 13.59
CA PRO A 87 4.34 -9.91 14.46
C PRO A 87 4.08 -8.61 13.70
N TYR A 88 3.53 -7.62 14.40
CA TYR A 88 3.38 -6.26 13.88
C TYR A 88 4.70 -5.48 13.92
N ILE A 89 5.03 -4.82 12.82
CA ILE A 89 6.11 -3.84 12.72
C ILE A 89 5.56 -2.54 12.12
N SER A 90 5.62 -1.42 12.87
CA SER A 90 5.20 -0.13 12.31
C SER A 90 6.14 0.34 11.21
N GLN A 91 5.60 0.77 10.07
CA GLN A 91 6.41 1.46 9.05
C GLN A 91 6.87 2.84 9.51
N TYR A 92 6.12 3.48 10.40
CA TYR A 92 6.38 4.83 10.90
C TYR A 92 7.37 4.86 12.07
N PRO A 93 8.10 5.98 12.24
CA PRO A 93 8.13 7.15 11.34
C PRO A 93 9.13 7.01 10.17
N GLN A 94 9.91 5.91 10.10
CA GLN A 94 11.08 5.81 9.23
C GLN A 94 10.72 5.64 7.75
N LEU A 95 9.72 4.81 7.46
CA LEU A 95 9.35 4.43 6.08
C LEU A 95 7.89 4.86 5.78
N PRO A 96 7.61 6.17 5.63
CA PRO A 96 6.23 6.66 5.49
C PRO A 96 5.49 6.13 4.25
N THR A 97 6.20 5.62 3.25
CA THR A 97 5.62 4.96 2.06
C THR A 97 6.20 3.56 1.84
N GLY A 98 6.64 2.88 2.90
CA GLY A 98 7.32 1.58 2.81
C GLY A 98 6.49 0.45 3.40
N CYS A 99 5.19 0.39 3.14
CA CYS A 99 4.34 -0.69 3.63
C CYS A 99 4.79 -2.05 3.10
N GLU A 100 5.22 -2.14 1.84
CA GLU A 100 5.60 -3.37 1.18
C GLU A 100 6.84 -4.02 1.82
N ILE A 101 7.88 -3.23 2.01
CA ILE A 101 9.12 -3.74 2.62
C ILE A 101 8.95 -3.96 4.12
N THR A 102 8.03 -3.24 4.78
CA THR A 102 7.70 -3.47 6.18
C THR A 102 6.88 -4.75 6.34
N ALA A 103 5.91 -5.02 5.47
CA ALA A 103 5.19 -6.29 5.45
C ALA A 103 6.14 -7.48 5.20
N LEU A 104 7.14 -7.32 4.34
CA LEU A 104 8.20 -8.32 4.19
C LEU A 104 8.99 -8.50 5.49
N ALA A 105 9.33 -7.43 6.21
CA ALA A 105 10.02 -7.54 7.50
C ALA A 105 9.17 -8.27 8.55
N GLU A 106 7.86 -8.04 8.60
CA GLU A 106 6.93 -8.77 9.48
C GLU A 106 6.95 -10.27 9.20
N VAL A 107 6.89 -10.66 7.92
CA VAL A 107 6.97 -12.06 7.50
C VAL A 107 8.33 -12.67 7.82
N LEU A 108 9.43 -11.97 7.59
CA LEU A 108 10.77 -12.44 7.92
C LEU A 108 10.94 -12.63 9.43
N HIS A 109 10.38 -11.74 10.27
CA HIS A 109 10.38 -11.91 11.73
C HIS A 109 9.57 -13.13 12.16
N TYR A 110 8.41 -13.40 11.53
CA TYR A 110 7.65 -14.62 11.76
C TYR A 110 8.49 -15.89 11.45
N LEU A 111 9.28 -15.85 10.38
CA LEU A 111 10.19 -16.94 10.01
C LEU A 111 11.45 -17.02 10.89
N GLY A 112 11.61 -16.12 11.87
CA GLY A 112 12.72 -16.10 12.82
C GLY A 112 13.92 -15.24 12.39
N TYR A 113 13.80 -14.45 11.34
CA TYR A 113 14.85 -13.56 10.83
C TYR A 113 14.60 -12.13 11.29
N ASN A 114 15.21 -11.73 12.40
CA ASN A 114 15.04 -10.39 12.99
C ASN A 114 15.87 -9.32 12.27
N ILE A 115 15.52 -9.02 11.04
CA ILE A 115 16.14 -7.92 10.28
C ILE A 115 15.33 -6.62 10.47
N ASP A 116 16.03 -5.50 10.67
CA ASP A 116 15.39 -4.19 10.70
C ASP A 116 14.83 -3.80 9.32
N LYS A 117 13.62 -3.22 9.30
CA LYS A 117 12.92 -2.83 8.06
C LYS A 117 13.70 -1.84 7.20
N GLU A 118 14.45 -0.89 7.85
CA GLU A 118 15.27 0.07 7.11
C GLU A 118 16.53 -0.58 6.56
N GLU A 119 17.11 -1.54 7.31
CA GLU A 119 18.24 -2.35 6.85
C GLU A 119 17.82 -3.21 5.65
N LEU A 120 16.65 -3.87 5.75
CA LEU A 120 16.06 -4.65 4.67
C LEU A 120 15.83 -3.80 3.42
N ALA A 121 15.21 -2.62 3.57
CA ALA A 121 14.98 -1.69 2.48
C ALA A 121 16.29 -1.18 1.84
N ARG A 122 17.31 -0.88 2.65
CA ARG A 122 18.58 -0.32 2.16
C ARG A 122 19.41 -1.33 1.40
N ASN A 123 19.42 -2.58 1.84
CA ASN A 123 20.34 -3.60 1.34
C ASN A 123 19.74 -4.48 0.24
N TYR A 124 18.40 -4.61 0.18
CA TYR A 124 17.76 -5.61 -0.67
C TYR A 124 16.63 -5.08 -1.55
N LEU A 125 16.05 -3.90 -1.25
CA LEU A 125 15.00 -3.33 -2.10
C LEU A 125 15.61 -2.52 -3.24
N ASP A 126 15.41 -2.96 -4.46
CA ASP A 126 15.77 -2.17 -5.64
C ASP A 126 14.84 -0.97 -5.77
N MET A 127 15.43 0.21 -5.93
CA MET A 127 14.71 1.48 -6.01
C MET A 127 15.09 2.26 -7.26
N LYS A 128 14.11 2.92 -7.88
CA LYS A 128 14.32 3.82 -9.02
C LYS A 128 13.67 5.17 -8.77
N ASP A 129 14.27 6.21 -9.32
CA ASP A 129 13.67 7.54 -9.27
C ASP A 129 12.35 7.56 -10.05
N ILE A 130 11.33 8.22 -9.51
CA ILE A 130 10.03 8.46 -10.16
C ILE A 130 10.22 9.08 -11.55
N ALA A 131 11.23 9.93 -11.74
CA ALA A 131 11.53 10.57 -13.01
C ALA A 131 12.02 9.59 -14.09
N THR A 132 12.48 8.38 -13.74
CA THR A 132 12.99 7.41 -14.74
C THR A 132 11.91 6.76 -15.57
N LYS A 133 10.63 6.80 -15.08
CA LYS A 133 9.46 6.24 -15.79
C LYS A 133 9.63 4.81 -16.33
N GLY A 134 10.64 4.10 -15.87
CA GLY A 134 10.90 2.72 -16.29
C GLY A 134 9.93 1.74 -15.62
N CYS A 135 10.15 0.45 -15.85
CA CYS A 135 9.31 -0.60 -15.28
C CYS A 135 9.34 -0.59 -13.73
N PHE A 136 8.28 -0.12 -13.08
CA PHE A 136 8.15 -0.05 -11.62
C PHE A 136 7.61 -1.34 -10.99
N VAL A 137 7.41 -2.39 -11.77
CA VAL A 137 6.98 -3.69 -11.26
C VAL A 137 8.12 -4.40 -10.55
N GLU A 138 9.34 -4.29 -11.08
CA GLU A 138 10.53 -4.98 -10.59
C GLU A 138 11.27 -4.23 -9.48
N TYR A 139 10.91 -2.97 -9.20
CA TYR A 139 11.56 -2.15 -8.19
C TYR A 139 10.61 -1.13 -7.56
N PHE A 140 10.98 -0.65 -6.39
CA PHE A 140 10.26 0.41 -5.69
C PHE A 140 10.44 1.75 -6.43
N TRP A 141 9.31 2.39 -6.76
CA TRP A 141 9.32 3.66 -7.48
C TRP A 141 9.35 4.84 -6.51
N GLY A 142 10.48 5.52 -6.46
CA GLY A 142 10.79 6.57 -5.52
C GLY A 142 11.62 6.07 -4.33
N SER A 143 11.26 6.46 -3.11
CA SER A 143 12.00 6.12 -1.90
C SER A 143 11.05 5.90 -0.73
N PRO A 144 11.10 4.76 -0.03
CA PRO A 144 10.22 4.47 1.10
C PRO A 144 10.44 5.41 2.30
N TRP A 145 11.60 6.07 2.39
CA TRP A 145 11.91 7.08 3.42
C TRP A 145 11.25 8.45 3.19
N LYS A 146 10.61 8.66 2.04
CA LYS A 146 9.97 9.92 1.68
C LYS A 146 8.46 9.76 1.61
N SER A 147 7.72 10.73 2.13
CA SER A 147 6.25 10.78 1.98
C SER A 147 5.78 10.97 0.54
N SER A 148 6.71 11.27 -0.38
CA SER A 148 6.50 11.37 -1.83
C SER A 148 6.94 10.11 -2.58
N GLY A 149 7.28 9.02 -1.89
CA GLY A 149 7.50 7.72 -2.51
C GLY A 149 6.20 7.20 -3.13
N SER A 150 6.30 6.36 -4.15
CA SER A 150 5.11 5.77 -4.77
C SER A 150 4.82 4.39 -4.20
N GLY A 151 5.68 3.42 -4.41
CA GLY A 151 5.48 2.06 -3.98
C GLY A 151 6.03 1.05 -4.99
N CYS A 152 5.66 -0.22 -4.84
CA CYS A 152 6.01 -1.29 -5.78
C CYS A 152 4.95 -2.40 -5.76
N PHE A 153 5.14 -3.41 -6.62
CA PHE A 153 4.30 -4.59 -6.70
C PHE A 153 5.06 -5.87 -6.34
N ALA A 154 4.37 -7.00 -6.40
CA ALA A 154 4.85 -8.30 -5.96
C ALA A 154 6.26 -8.67 -6.46
N PRO A 155 6.66 -8.43 -7.72
CA PRO A 155 7.99 -8.78 -8.18
C PRO A 155 9.12 -8.08 -7.42
N ALA A 156 8.97 -6.79 -7.09
CA ALA A 156 9.99 -6.06 -6.34
C ALA A 156 10.21 -6.66 -4.93
N ILE A 157 9.15 -7.06 -4.25
CA ILE A 157 9.21 -7.65 -2.92
C ILE A 157 9.69 -9.09 -2.95
N ALA A 158 9.28 -9.89 -3.93
CA ALA A 158 9.82 -11.24 -4.13
C ALA A 158 11.34 -11.20 -4.41
N ASN A 159 11.79 -10.26 -5.25
CA ASN A 159 13.21 -10.05 -5.51
C ASN A 159 13.98 -9.63 -4.25
N ALA A 160 13.45 -8.71 -3.45
CA ALA A 160 14.06 -8.28 -2.19
C ALA A 160 14.19 -9.44 -1.20
N ALA A 161 13.13 -10.25 -1.04
CA ALA A 161 13.14 -11.44 -0.19
C ALA A 161 14.18 -12.46 -0.66
N ASN A 162 14.20 -12.80 -1.96
CA ASN A 162 15.14 -13.76 -2.52
C ASN A 162 16.59 -13.25 -2.45
N ALA A 163 16.83 -11.95 -2.61
CA ALA A 163 18.16 -11.37 -2.43
C ALA A 163 18.63 -11.50 -0.97
N PHE A 164 17.72 -11.26 0.01
CA PHE A 164 17.99 -11.47 1.42
C PHE A 164 18.31 -12.95 1.72
N PHE A 165 17.50 -13.88 1.26
CA PHE A 165 17.72 -15.31 1.47
C PHE A 165 19.06 -15.76 0.90
N LYS A 166 19.37 -15.38 -0.33
CA LYS A 166 20.64 -15.70 -1.00
C LYS A 166 21.84 -15.13 -0.25
N ALA A 167 21.78 -13.89 0.20
CA ALA A 167 22.90 -13.24 0.90
C ALA A 167 23.21 -13.86 2.26
N ASN A 168 22.23 -14.54 2.87
CA ASN A 168 22.32 -15.14 4.21
C ASN A 168 22.32 -16.67 4.19
N ASP A 169 22.47 -17.33 3.04
CA ASP A 169 22.44 -18.79 2.87
C ASP A 169 21.17 -19.45 3.45
N ILE A 170 20.05 -18.75 3.34
CA ILE A 170 18.73 -19.21 3.81
C ILE A 170 18.07 -20.01 2.69
N ARG A 171 17.39 -21.12 3.05
CA ARG A 171 16.77 -22.04 2.09
C ARG A 171 15.35 -21.63 1.66
N HIS A 172 14.77 -20.63 2.29
CA HIS A 172 13.47 -20.10 1.86
C HIS A 172 13.54 -19.48 0.46
N SER A 173 12.40 -19.46 -0.19
CA SER A 173 12.19 -18.79 -1.47
C SER A 173 10.91 -18.01 -1.45
N ALA A 174 10.93 -16.85 -2.09
CA ALA A 174 9.74 -16.02 -2.29
C ALA A 174 9.26 -16.19 -3.73
N TYR A 175 7.96 -16.47 -3.88
CA TYR A 175 7.31 -16.67 -5.17
C TYR A 175 6.20 -15.65 -5.38
N ILE A 176 6.09 -15.18 -6.62
CA ILE A 176 4.99 -14.31 -7.02
C ILE A 176 3.74 -15.18 -7.18
N MET A 177 2.71 -14.88 -6.40
CA MET A 177 1.40 -15.53 -6.45
C MET A 177 0.30 -14.62 -7.02
N SER A 178 0.68 -13.61 -7.78
CA SER A 178 -0.27 -12.68 -8.38
C SER A 178 -1.28 -13.40 -9.29
N TYR A 179 -2.48 -12.83 -9.41
CA TYR A 179 -3.60 -13.37 -10.20
C TYR A 179 -4.20 -14.69 -9.69
N GLN A 180 -3.78 -15.19 -8.54
CA GLN A 180 -4.44 -16.33 -7.92
C GLN A 180 -5.69 -15.89 -7.18
N PRO A 181 -6.76 -16.71 -7.15
CA PRO A 181 -7.94 -16.41 -6.38
C PRO A 181 -7.65 -16.42 -4.87
N PRO A 182 -8.45 -15.72 -4.04
CA PRO A 182 -8.20 -15.61 -2.59
C PRO A 182 -8.07 -16.96 -1.86
N GLU A 183 -8.80 -17.99 -2.31
CA GLU A 183 -8.75 -19.34 -1.75
C GLU A 183 -7.35 -19.94 -1.79
N MET A 184 -6.55 -19.57 -2.80
CA MET A 184 -5.17 -20.02 -2.91
C MET A 184 -4.28 -19.36 -1.85
N LEU A 185 -4.55 -18.11 -1.47
CA LEU A 185 -3.84 -17.43 -0.38
C LEU A 185 -4.16 -18.11 0.95
N TYR A 186 -5.42 -18.49 1.17
CA TYR A 186 -5.86 -19.19 2.38
C TYR A 186 -5.23 -20.59 2.48
N ALA A 187 -5.14 -21.29 1.35
CA ALA A 187 -4.46 -22.60 1.28
C ALA A 187 -2.96 -22.49 1.62
N GLN A 188 -2.26 -21.45 1.16
CA GLN A 188 -0.85 -21.21 1.53
C GLN A 188 -0.69 -20.96 3.03
N LEU A 189 -1.53 -20.10 3.59
CA LEU A 189 -1.53 -19.88 5.04
C LEU A 189 -1.74 -21.17 5.83
N ALA A 190 -2.73 -22.00 5.42
CA ALA A 190 -3.02 -23.28 6.07
C ALA A 190 -1.85 -24.27 6.00
N ASN A 191 -1.00 -24.15 5.00
CA ASN A 191 0.25 -24.91 4.86
C ASN A 191 1.41 -24.31 5.67
N GLY A 192 1.18 -23.19 6.38
CA GLY A 192 2.20 -22.51 7.19
C GLY A 192 3.06 -21.52 6.40
N HIS A 193 2.72 -21.25 5.15
CA HIS A 193 3.44 -20.32 4.29
C HIS A 193 2.85 -18.92 4.41
N PRO A 194 3.59 -17.93 4.93
CA PRO A 194 3.10 -16.56 5.05
C PRO A 194 2.96 -15.90 3.67
N VAL A 195 1.94 -15.06 3.55
CA VAL A 195 1.60 -14.38 2.29
C VAL A 195 1.58 -12.87 2.49
N ILE A 196 2.24 -12.14 1.61
CA ILE A 196 2.20 -10.69 1.52
C ILE A 196 1.22 -10.34 0.41
N VAL A 197 0.29 -9.39 0.65
CA VAL A 197 -0.78 -9.03 -0.29
C VAL A 197 -0.95 -7.54 -0.43
N TRP A 198 -1.40 -7.11 -1.60
CA TRP A 198 -1.80 -5.72 -1.87
C TRP A 198 -3.30 -5.56 -1.70
N THR A 199 -3.68 -4.51 -1.00
CA THR A 199 -5.06 -4.18 -0.63
C THR A 199 -5.26 -2.67 -0.59
N CYS A 200 -6.39 -2.21 -0.06
CA CYS A 200 -6.67 -0.78 0.11
C CYS A 200 -6.20 -0.28 1.47
N PHE A 201 -5.53 0.88 1.48
CA PHE A 201 -5.14 1.57 2.72
C PHE A 201 -6.36 1.93 3.59
N ASP A 202 -7.45 2.39 2.96
CA ASP A 202 -8.67 2.79 3.66
C ASP A 202 -9.86 1.91 3.26
N TYR A 203 -10.25 1.00 4.15
CA TYR A 203 -11.37 0.08 3.96
C TYR A 203 -12.76 0.73 3.94
N ASN A 204 -12.84 2.06 4.02
CA ASN A 204 -14.09 2.81 3.81
C ASN A 204 -14.22 3.36 2.38
N VAL A 205 -13.20 3.23 1.55
CA VAL A 205 -13.25 3.66 0.15
C VAL A 205 -14.15 2.72 -0.65
N THR A 206 -15.16 3.28 -1.29
CA THR A 206 -16.11 2.52 -2.12
C THR A 206 -15.70 2.48 -3.59
N GLU A 207 -14.87 3.44 -4.02
CA GLU A 207 -14.41 3.57 -5.40
C GLU A 207 -12.89 3.77 -5.44
N ILE A 208 -12.17 2.89 -6.12
CA ILE A 208 -10.74 3.05 -6.36
C ILE A 208 -10.53 3.94 -7.56
N LYS A 209 -9.80 5.03 -7.36
CA LYS A 209 -9.35 5.92 -8.43
C LYS A 209 -7.98 5.47 -8.92
N TYR A 210 -7.73 5.65 -10.20
CA TYR A 210 -6.47 5.28 -10.83
C TYR A 210 -5.73 6.51 -11.34
N ASN A 211 -4.40 6.48 -11.30
CA ASN A 211 -3.53 7.46 -11.93
C ASN A 211 -2.90 6.80 -13.16
N GLU A 212 -2.97 7.46 -14.31
CA GLU A 212 -2.25 7.00 -15.49
C GLU A 212 -0.78 7.42 -15.41
N VAL A 213 0.10 6.48 -15.67
CA VAL A 213 1.54 6.67 -15.75
C VAL A 213 2.00 6.21 -17.12
N VAL A 214 2.57 7.11 -17.91
CA VAL A 214 3.16 6.77 -19.22
C VAL A 214 4.62 6.36 -18.98
N LEU A 215 4.95 5.13 -19.33
CA LEU A 215 6.30 4.58 -19.22
C LEU A 215 7.19 5.07 -20.38
N ASP A 216 8.50 4.84 -20.31
CA ASP A 216 9.48 5.31 -21.31
C ASP A 216 9.26 4.69 -22.69
N ASP A 217 8.70 3.49 -22.75
CA ASP A 217 8.33 2.78 -23.99
C ASP A 217 6.97 3.23 -24.57
N GLY A 218 6.29 4.18 -23.89
CA GLY A 218 4.97 4.68 -24.26
C GLY A 218 3.80 3.86 -23.71
N THR A 219 4.06 2.78 -23.00
CA THR A 219 3.01 2.00 -22.31
C THR A 219 2.31 2.85 -21.26
N VAL A 220 0.99 2.81 -21.21
CA VAL A 220 0.20 3.47 -20.17
C VAL A 220 -0.14 2.45 -19.08
N PHE A 221 0.35 2.73 -17.88
CA PHE A 221 0.03 1.95 -16.70
C PHE A 221 -0.95 2.72 -15.80
N THR A 222 -1.97 2.04 -15.30
CA THR A 222 -2.93 2.61 -14.35
C THR A 222 -2.56 2.21 -12.94
N TRP A 223 -2.07 3.18 -12.14
CA TRP A 223 -1.73 2.97 -10.74
C TRP A 223 -2.95 3.16 -9.86
N PRO A 224 -3.42 2.14 -9.12
CA PRO A 224 -4.55 2.28 -8.21
C PRO A 224 -4.16 3.15 -7.00
N ARG A 225 -4.97 4.17 -6.70
CA ARG A 225 -4.76 5.04 -5.53
C ARG A 225 -5.13 4.33 -4.25
N ASN A 226 -4.56 4.78 -3.12
CA ASN A 226 -4.70 4.14 -1.80
C ASN A 226 -4.20 2.69 -1.77
N GLU A 227 -3.27 2.37 -2.65
CA GLU A 227 -2.56 1.09 -2.61
C GLU A 227 -1.87 0.94 -1.25
N HIS A 228 -1.95 -0.26 -0.70
CA HIS A 228 -1.36 -0.63 0.58
C HIS A 228 -0.95 -2.10 0.57
N CYS A 229 0.15 -2.40 1.24
CA CYS A 229 0.68 -3.75 1.32
C CYS A 229 0.73 -4.21 2.78
N VAL A 230 0.30 -5.45 3.02
CA VAL A 230 0.18 -6.05 4.35
C VAL A 230 0.58 -7.52 4.33
N ALA A 231 0.90 -8.09 5.47
CA ALA A 231 0.99 -9.54 5.60
C ALA A 231 -0.37 -10.13 6.00
N LEU A 232 -0.85 -11.12 5.22
CA LEU A 232 -2.04 -11.88 5.55
C LEU A 232 -1.69 -12.86 6.68
N ALA A 233 -2.20 -12.61 7.88
CA ALA A 233 -1.88 -13.38 9.08
C ALA A 233 -2.94 -14.44 9.43
N GLY A 234 -4.15 -14.36 8.87
CA GLY A 234 -5.18 -15.34 9.15
C GLY A 234 -6.46 -15.13 8.36
N TYR A 235 -7.34 -16.12 8.43
CA TYR A 235 -8.69 -16.07 7.88
C TYR A 235 -9.67 -16.88 8.72
N ASP A 236 -10.95 -16.55 8.63
CA ASP A 236 -12.07 -17.30 9.20
C ASP A 236 -13.24 -17.27 8.19
N ILE A 237 -13.44 -18.37 7.50
CA ILE A 237 -14.46 -18.51 6.44
C ILE A 237 -15.89 -18.41 7.02
N VAL A 238 -16.09 -18.93 8.23
CA VAL A 238 -17.40 -18.94 8.87
C VAL A 238 -17.79 -17.54 9.35
N LYS A 239 -16.84 -16.78 9.90
CA LYS A 239 -17.07 -15.39 10.30
C LYS A 239 -16.96 -14.40 9.13
N ARG A 240 -16.44 -14.83 7.99
CA ARG A 240 -16.13 -13.95 6.85
C ARG A 240 -15.16 -12.82 7.24
N THR A 241 -14.05 -13.17 7.91
CA THR A 241 -13.01 -12.22 8.30
C THR A 241 -11.62 -12.68 7.89
N VAL A 242 -10.72 -11.73 7.67
CA VAL A 242 -9.28 -11.94 7.53
C VAL A 242 -8.53 -11.18 8.61
N THR A 243 -7.42 -11.73 9.07
CA THR A 243 -6.51 -11.05 9.99
C THR A 243 -5.28 -10.59 9.23
N LEU A 244 -4.95 -9.30 9.34
CA LEU A 244 -3.81 -8.68 8.67
C LEU A 244 -2.80 -8.18 9.70
N ALA A 245 -1.51 -8.46 9.50
CA ALA A 245 -0.45 -7.67 10.10
C ALA A 245 -0.23 -6.48 9.17
N ASP A 246 -0.65 -5.31 9.63
CA ASP A 246 -0.71 -4.09 8.83
C ASP A 246 0.34 -3.10 9.33
N PRO A 247 1.33 -2.73 8.51
CA PRO A 247 2.42 -1.84 8.91
C PRO A 247 1.98 -0.46 9.42
N THR A 248 0.72 -0.08 9.16
CA THR A 248 0.14 1.18 9.61
C THR A 248 -0.77 1.04 10.82
N TYR A 249 -1.61 -0.01 10.83
CA TYR A 249 -2.73 -0.12 11.78
C TYR A 249 -2.53 -1.21 12.84
N GLY A 250 -1.49 -2.04 12.74
CA GLY A 250 -1.25 -3.14 13.68
C GLY A 250 -1.93 -4.45 13.23
N ILE A 251 -2.10 -5.37 14.17
CA ILE A 251 -2.88 -6.59 13.88
C ILE A 251 -4.36 -6.22 13.85
N VAL A 252 -4.96 -6.33 12.69
CA VAL A 252 -6.36 -5.90 12.46
C VAL A 252 -7.18 -7.00 11.80
N GLU A 253 -8.44 -7.12 12.22
CA GLU A 253 -9.43 -7.94 11.55
C GLU A 253 -10.18 -7.09 10.52
N ARG A 254 -10.41 -7.64 9.33
CA ARG A 254 -11.13 -7.00 8.23
C ARG A 254 -12.21 -7.92 7.70
N ASP A 255 -13.27 -7.32 7.17
CA ASP A 255 -14.30 -8.01 6.41
C ASP A 255 -13.69 -8.70 5.19
N MET A 256 -13.95 -10.01 5.04
CA MET A 256 -13.35 -10.85 4.00
C MET A 256 -13.84 -10.45 2.61
N ASP A 257 -15.12 -10.12 2.45
CA ASP A 257 -15.67 -9.75 1.14
C ASP A 257 -15.05 -8.46 0.62
N LYS A 258 -14.79 -7.48 1.52
CA LYS A 258 -14.07 -6.26 1.18
C LYS A 258 -12.60 -6.52 0.87
N PHE A 259 -11.95 -7.39 1.64
CA PHE A 259 -10.57 -7.75 1.40
C PHE A 259 -10.41 -8.38 0.01
N GLU A 260 -11.25 -9.35 -0.33
CA GLU A 260 -11.22 -10.03 -1.63
C GLU A 260 -11.51 -9.06 -2.79
N ASP A 261 -12.48 -8.12 -2.63
CA ASP A 261 -12.76 -7.08 -3.62
C ASP A 261 -11.57 -6.14 -3.82
N TYR A 262 -10.92 -5.70 -2.72
CA TYR A 262 -9.72 -4.86 -2.84
C TYR A 262 -8.53 -5.63 -3.43
N TYR A 263 -8.26 -6.85 -2.98
CA TYR A 263 -7.21 -7.69 -3.54
C TYR A 263 -7.35 -7.80 -5.07
N LYS A 264 -8.56 -8.01 -5.57
CA LYS A 264 -8.88 -7.98 -7.00
C LYS A 264 -8.57 -6.62 -7.63
N ARG A 265 -9.01 -5.52 -7.03
CA ARG A 265 -8.83 -4.15 -7.58
C ARG A 265 -7.38 -3.69 -7.57
N TYR A 266 -6.54 -4.28 -6.74
CA TYR A 266 -5.08 -4.07 -6.70
C TYR A 266 -4.33 -5.17 -7.47
N TYR A 267 -4.95 -5.67 -8.56
CA TYR A 267 -4.37 -6.61 -9.52
C TYR A 267 -4.00 -7.97 -8.93
N TYR A 268 -4.69 -8.43 -7.89
CA TYR A 268 -4.42 -9.73 -7.25
C TYR A 268 -2.94 -9.89 -6.87
N GLN A 269 -2.26 -8.83 -6.45
CA GLN A 269 -0.83 -8.88 -6.16
C GLN A 269 -0.56 -9.64 -4.86
N ALA A 270 0.27 -10.67 -4.93
CA ALA A 270 0.66 -11.46 -3.77
C ALA A 270 2.07 -12.05 -3.91
N VAL A 271 2.74 -12.24 -2.76
CA VAL A 271 4.02 -12.96 -2.62
C VAL A 271 3.85 -13.99 -1.51
N VAL A 272 4.20 -15.25 -1.79
CA VAL A 272 4.28 -16.32 -0.78
C VAL A 272 5.74 -16.63 -0.47
N ILE A 273 6.03 -16.99 0.78
CA ILE A 273 7.37 -17.45 1.20
C ILE A 273 7.29 -18.87 1.73
N GLU A 274 8.10 -19.76 1.16
CA GLU A 274 8.23 -21.19 1.52
C GLU A 274 9.62 -21.52 2.03
#